data_c99c5fa92cc2920e86b221c1fa2f5094
#
_entry.id   c99c5fa92cc2920e86b221c1fa2f5094
#
_cell.length_a   1.000
_cell.length_b   1.000
_cell.length_c   1.000
_cell.angle_alpha   90.00
_cell.angle_beta   90.00
_cell.angle_gamma   90.00
#
_symmetry.space_group_name_H-M   'P 1'
#
loop_
_entity.id
_entity.type
_entity.pdbx_description
1 polymer ?
#
loop_
_entity_poly.entity_id
_entity_poly.type
_entity_poly.pdbx_seq_one_letter_code
_entity_poly.pdbx_strand_id
1 'polypeptide(L)'
;MKYKYIHILFVLIFCNIACGQTIIDTEASLKKIDSTFHVFGNFLGDQKTGNFNLAFIKADVTIGSRINDDLFRLTFSHSTNEFNGNLFEKSTNFQFRWNKIMSEDQSLFLFFQTGQSLRAFIDQRTLMGVGIRQHLYKKDSNYFDVAVGPFYEYEAYPAYNYEDVEYAESDQVTTRVSFNIFASMKIMDNISTATTLYTQWKYTEMRDHRIFGNQYIRFKINKNVTTFIRYVVRYRSINYIKSLKNDTDFMYGLEINI
;
A
#
# COMPACT_ATOMS: atom_id res chain seq x y z
N MET A 1 -30.10 -1.74 11.24
CA MET A 1 -29.20 -1.75 12.42
C MET A 1 -28.23 -2.93 12.51
N LYS A 2 -28.45 -4.06 11.81
CA LYS A 2 -27.62 -5.29 11.93
C LYS A 2 -26.21 -5.25 11.32
N TYR A 3 -25.88 -4.28 10.44
CA TYR A 3 -24.60 -4.24 9.75
C TYR A 3 -23.52 -3.39 10.42
N LYS A 4 -23.84 -2.60 11.46
CA LYS A 4 -22.86 -1.77 12.19
C LYS A 4 -21.79 -2.57 12.94
N TYR A 5 -22.08 -3.81 13.33
CA TYR A 5 -21.17 -4.64 14.12
C TYR A 5 -20.20 -5.49 13.28
N ILE A 6 -20.49 -5.69 11.99
CA ILE A 6 -19.63 -6.46 11.07
C ILE A 6 -18.27 -5.78 10.89
N HIS A 7 -18.23 -4.45 10.85
CA HIS A 7 -16.96 -3.72 10.71
C HIS A 7 -16.12 -3.73 11.98
N ILE A 8 -16.74 -3.74 13.17
CA ILE A 8 -16.03 -3.86 14.46
C ILE A 8 -15.42 -5.27 14.57
N LEU A 9 -16.13 -6.29 14.11
CA LEU A 9 -15.63 -7.67 14.06
C LEU A 9 -14.47 -7.79 13.06
N PHE A 10 -14.52 -7.09 11.93
CA PHE A 10 -13.45 -7.08 10.92
C PHE A 10 -12.17 -6.43 11.45
N VAL A 11 -12.26 -5.36 12.23
CA VAL A 11 -11.11 -4.70 12.88
C VAL A 11 -10.46 -5.60 13.93
N LEU A 12 -11.25 -6.37 14.70
CA LEU A 12 -10.74 -7.25 15.76
C LEU A 12 -10.02 -8.51 15.24
N ILE A 13 -10.37 -9.01 14.04
CA ILE A 13 -9.76 -10.20 13.44
C ILE A 13 -8.33 -9.92 12.96
N PHE A 14 -7.96 -8.67 12.65
CA PHE A 14 -6.65 -8.31 12.13
C PHE A 14 -5.57 -8.05 13.19
N CYS A 15 -5.87 -8.13 14.48
CA CYS A 15 -4.94 -7.75 15.55
C CYS A 15 -3.72 -8.66 15.78
N ASN A 16 -3.54 -9.77 15.02
CA ASN A 16 -2.50 -10.74 15.38
C ASN A 16 -1.51 -11.16 14.30
N ILE A 17 -1.47 -10.52 13.12
CA ILE A 17 -0.58 -10.96 12.04
C ILE A 17 0.05 -9.75 11.32
N ALA A 18 1.37 -9.63 11.30
CA ALA A 18 2.05 -8.52 10.67
C ALA A 18 3.39 -8.89 10.00
N CYS A 19 3.72 -8.33 8.81
CA CYS A 19 5.00 -8.56 8.10
C CYS A 19 5.37 -7.66 6.93
N GLY A 20 6.67 -7.54 6.66
CA GLY A 20 7.28 -6.64 5.69
C GLY A 20 6.94 -6.88 4.20
N GLN A 21 6.33 -5.92 3.53
CA GLN A 21 6.13 -5.86 2.08
C GLN A 21 6.15 -4.41 1.57
N THR A 22 6.72 -4.22 0.37
CA THR A 22 6.65 -2.96 -0.35
C THR A 22 5.43 -2.98 -1.28
N ILE A 23 4.26 -2.59 -0.78
CA ILE A 23 3.05 -2.41 -1.60
C ILE A 23 2.69 -0.93 -1.56
N ILE A 24 2.55 -0.32 -2.73
CA ILE A 24 2.05 1.04 -2.86
C ILE A 24 0.52 0.99 -2.87
N ASP A 25 -0.10 1.52 -1.83
CA ASP A 25 -1.55 1.71 -1.79
C ASP A 25 -1.91 3.03 -2.46
N THR A 26 -2.46 2.95 -3.67
CA THR A 26 -2.91 4.09 -4.47
C THR A 26 -4.43 4.30 -4.42
N GLU A 27 -5.16 3.55 -3.60
CA GLU A 27 -6.62 3.62 -3.52
C GLU A 27 -7.13 4.99 -3.05
N ALA A 28 -6.41 5.64 -2.15
CA ALA A 28 -6.74 6.98 -1.69
C ALA A 28 -6.74 8.03 -2.82
N SER A 29 -5.94 7.80 -3.87
CA SER A 29 -5.83 8.68 -5.04
C SER A 29 -6.91 8.41 -6.11
N LEU A 30 -7.48 7.18 -6.18
CA LEU A 30 -8.44 6.79 -7.21
C LEU A 30 -9.69 7.66 -7.24
N LYS A 31 -10.20 8.02 -6.06
CA LYS A 31 -11.46 8.78 -5.95
C LYS A 31 -11.37 10.24 -6.34
N LYS A 32 -10.15 10.78 -6.44
CA LYS A 32 -9.92 12.20 -6.74
C LYS A 32 -9.65 12.45 -8.23
N ILE A 33 -9.58 11.40 -9.07
CA ILE A 33 -9.34 11.54 -10.50
C ILE A 33 -10.68 11.56 -11.22
N ASP A 34 -11.14 12.75 -11.54
CA ASP A 34 -12.26 13.00 -12.45
C ASP A 34 -11.78 13.05 -13.92
N SER A 35 -12.47 13.76 -14.78
CA SER A 35 -12.16 13.86 -16.21
C SER A 35 -10.91 14.69 -16.56
N THR A 36 -10.24 15.31 -15.59
CA THR A 36 -9.11 16.21 -15.83
C THR A 36 -7.79 15.62 -15.35
N PHE A 37 -6.71 16.30 -15.66
CA PHE A 37 -5.37 15.97 -15.18
C PHE A 37 -5.22 16.41 -13.72
N HIS A 38 -4.76 15.51 -12.86
CA HIS A 38 -4.56 15.77 -11.45
C HIS A 38 -3.14 15.42 -11.01
N VAL A 39 -2.59 16.24 -10.13
CA VAL A 39 -1.33 15.98 -9.43
C VAL A 39 -1.59 16.03 -7.94
N PHE A 40 -1.18 14.97 -7.23
CA PHE A 40 -1.21 14.88 -5.77
C PHE A 40 0.21 14.75 -5.26
N GLY A 41 0.57 15.53 -4.26
CA GLY A 41 1.85 15.46 -3.61
C GLY A 41 1.70 15.43 -2.09
N ASN A 42 2.44 14.54 -1.43
CA ASN A 42 2.62 14.53 0.02
C ASN A 42 4.11 14.61 0.31
N PHE A 43 4.49 15.55 1.16
CA PHE A 43 5.86 15.72 1.63
C PHE A 43 5.85 15.76 3.15
N LEU A 44 6.62 14.90 3.77
CA LEU A 44 6.79 14.83 5.21
C LEU A 44 8.27 14.85 5.52
N GLY A 45 8.67 15.58 6.55
CA GLY A 45 10.04 15.59 7.05
C GLY A 45 10.04 15.83 8.55
N ASP A 46 10.97 15.17 9.25
CA ASP A 46 11.26 15.39 10.66
C ASP A 46 12.78 15.35 10.87
N GLN A 47 13.30 16.27 11.64
CA GLN A 47 14.71 16.30 12.02
C GLN A 47 14.83 16.59 13.51
N LYS A 48 15.53 15.70 14.20
CA LYS A 48 15.87 15.85 15.61
C LYS A 48 17.36 15.85 15.77
N THR A 49 17.88 16.75 16.58
CA THR A 49 19.31 16.87 16.89
C THR A 49 19.49 17.01 18.40
N GLY A 50 20.63 16.56 18.93
CA GLY A 50 20.92 16.63 20.35
C GLY A 50 21.52 15.34 20.87
N ASN A 51 20.93 14.71 21.89
CA ASN A 51 21.42 13.45 22.44
C ASN A 51 21.42 12.30 21.41
N PHE A 52 20.62 12.42 20.37
CA PHE A 52 20.64 11.59 19.16
C PHE A 52 20.24 12.46 17.96
N ASN A 53 20.63 12.04 16.77
CA ASN A 53 20.23 12.67 15.52
C ASN A 53 19.29 11.73 14.78
N LEU A 54 18.11 12.22 14.41
CA LEU A 54 17.14 11.51 13.57
C LEU A 54 16.79 12.41 12.40
N ALA A 55 16.81 11.85 11.20
CA ALA A 55 16.28 12.51 10.01
C ALA A 55 15.30 11.58 9.29
N PHE A 56 14.11 12.07 9.01
CA PHE A 56 13.08 11.39 8.25
C PHE A 56 12.62 12.26 7.10
N ILE A 57 12.59 11.70 5.90
CA ILE A 57 12.01 12.35 4.72
C ILE A 57 11.10 11.34 4.04
N LYS A 58 9.90 11.78 3.65
CA LYS A 58 8.99 11.03 2.81
C LYS A 58 8.35 11.95 1.78
N ALA A 59 8.34 11.50 0.54
CA ALA A 59 7.70 12.17 -0.58
C ALA A 59 6.89 11.16 -1.39
N ASP A 60 5.61 11.46 -1.60
CA ASP A 60 4.72 10.70 -2.49
C ASP A 60 4.14 11.66 -3.51
N VAL A 61 4.28 11.37 -4.80
CA VAL A 61 3.69 12.15 -5.90
C VAL A 61 2.89 11.21 -6.78
N THR A 62 1.64 11.56 -7.04
CA THR A 62 0.76 10.84 -7.96
C THR A 62 0.23 11.78 -9.02
N ILE A 63 0.40 11.39 -10.27
CA ILE A 63 -0.17 12.06 -11.44
C ILE A 63 -1.25 11.14 -12.00
N GLY A 64 -2.42 11.67 -12.24
CA GLY A 64 -3.56 10.92 -12.77
C GLY A 64 -4.31 11.68 -13.85
N SER A 65 -4.84 10.94 -14.80
CA SER A 65 -5.71 11.47 -15.84
C SER A 65 -6.77 10.45 -16.23
N ARG A 66 -7.97 10.93 -16.52
CA ARG A 66 -9.05 10.13 -17.09
C ARG A 66 -9.36 10.63 -18.51
N ILE A 67 -9.34 9.72 -19.46
CA ILE A 67 -9.70 9.94 -20.86
C ILE A 67 -10.82 8.94 -21.19
N ASN A 68 -12.04 9.41 -21.28
CA ASN A 68 -13.23 8.57 -21.42
C ASN A 68 -13.32 7.51 -20.30
N ASP A 69 -13.24 6.22 -20.68
CA ASP A 69 -13.29 5.09 -19.77
C ASP A 69 -11.90 4.62 -19.29
N ASP A 70 -10.86 5.26 -19.75
CA ASP A 70 -9.48 4.93 -19.42
C ASP A 70 -8.95 5.84 -18.32
N LEU A 71 -8.46 5.24 -17.24
CA LEU A 71 -7.87 5.93 -16.10
C LEU A 71 -6.39 5.57 -16.00
N PHE A 72 -5.51 6.56 -16.13
CA PHE A 72 -4.06 6.42 -16.05
C PHE A 72 -3.54 7.01 -14.76
N ARG A 73 -2.56 6.35 -14.13
CA ARG A 73 -1.85 6.85 -12.95
C ARG A 73 -0.38 6.52 -12.99
N LEU A 74 0.41 7.51 -12.59
CA LEU A 74 1.82 7.38 -12.28
C LEU A 74 2.00 7.77 -10.81
N THR A 75 2.63 6.92 -10.04
CA THR A 75 2.96 7.20 -8.64
C THR A 75 4.44 7.02 -8.42
N PHE A 76 5.06 8.01 -7.81
CA PHE A 76 6.43 7.96 -7.30
C PHE A 76 6.37 8.11 -5.78
N SER A 77 7.11 7.27 -5.06
CA SER A 77 7.19 7.30 -3.61
C SER A 77 8.64 7.14 -3.18
N HIS A 78 9.10 7.99 -2.28
CA HIS A 78 10.43 7.92 -1.70
C HIS A 78 10.36 8.17 -0.20
N SER A 79 11.09 7.37 0.59
CA SER A 79 11.26 7.60 2.01
C SER A 79 12.67 7.22 2.47
N THR A 80 13.20 8.00 3.43
CA THR A 80 14.45 7.71 4.14
C THR A 80 14.27 7.93 5.62
N ASN A 81 14.91 7.06 6.41
CA ASN A 81 15.09 7.23 7.85
C ASN A 81 16.55 7.03 8.21
N GLU A 82 17.14 8.02 8.88
CA GLU A 82 18.51 7.99 9.36
C GLU A 82 18.53 8.18 10.87
N PHE A 83 19.37 7.43 11.55
CA PHE A 83 19.63 7.55 12.98
C PHE A 83 21.13 7.68 13.22
N ASN A 84 21.55 8.79 13.84
CA ASN A 84 22.95 9.14 14.08
C ASN A 84 23.84 8.99 12.83
N GLY A 85 23.34 9.44 11.66
CA GLY A 85 24.02 9.36 10.37
C GLY A 85 24.03 7.99 9.70
N ASN A 86 23.42 6.98 10.32
CA ASN A 86 23.27 5.66 9.73
C ASN A 86 21.88 5.54 9.09
N LEU A 87 21.86 5.21 7.82
CA LEU A 87 20.63 4.95 7.06
C LEU A 87 20.09 3.56 7.42
N PHE A 88 18.94 3.48 8.09
CA PHE A 88 18.31 2.21 8.45
C PHE A 88 17.03 1.90 7.65
N GLU A 89 16.47 2.90 6.97
CA GLU A 89 15.36 2.70 6.05
C GLU A 89 15.54 3.60 4.82
N LYS A 90 15.44 3.00 3.64
CA LYS A 90 15.32 3.68 2.36
C LYS A 90 14.39 2.88 1.49
N SER A 91 13.40 3.54 0.95
CA SER A 91 12.47 2.94 -0.01
C SER A 91 12.21 3.92 -1.13
N THR A 92 12.32 3.43 -2.36
CA THR A 92 11.99 4.21 -3.57
C THR A 92 11.14 3.33 -4.46
N ASN A 93 10.00 3.83 -4.90
CA ASN A 93 9.07 3.06 -5.69
C ASN A 93 8.47 3.92 -6.79
N PHE A 94 8.27 3.31 -7.93
CA PHE A 94 7.54 3.84 -9.07
C PHE A 94 6.42 2.87 -9.45
N GLN A 95 5.23 3.38 -9.74
CA GLN A 95 4.10 2.58 -10.21
C GLN A 95 3.41 3.29 -11.37
N PHE A 96 3.16 2.55 -12.44
CA PHE A 96 2.19 2.89 -13.48
C PHE A 96 0.96 1.99 -13.33
N ARG A 97 -0.21 2.56 -13.45
CA ARG A 97 -1.48 1.81 -13.46
C ARG A 97 -2.43 2.38 -14.49
N TRP A 98 -2.99 1.51 -15.31
CA TRP A 98 -4.08 1.78 -16.21
C TRP A 98 -5.31 1.00 -15.77
N ASN A 99 -6.46 1.66 -15.73
CA ASN A 99 -7.74 1.04 -15.49
C ASN A 99 -8.69 1.35 -16.66
N LYS A 100 -9.34 0.33 -17.20
CA LYS A 100 -10.41 0.46 -18.19
C LYS A 100 -11.74 0.21 -17.51
N ILE A 101 -12.62 1.18 -17.51
CA ILE A 101 -14.00 1.02 -17.03
C ILE A 101 -14.76 0.26 -18.11
N MET A 102 -15.26 -0.94 -17.79
CA MET A 102 -15.98 -1.81 -18.72
C MET A 102 -17.50 -1.65 -18.55
N SER A 103 -17.95 -1.41 -17.33
CA SER A 103 -19.33 -1.13 -16.95
C SER A 103 -19.38 -0.31 -15.66
N GLU A 104 -20.59 0.02 -15.19
CA GLU A 104 -20.76 0.73 -13.90
C GLU A 104 -20.13 -0.01 -12.72
N ASP A 105 -20.11 -1.34 -12.78
CA ASP A 105 -19.65 -2.20 -11.68
C ASP A 105 -18.34 -2.92 -11.96
N GLN A 106 -17.76 -2.83 -13.17
CA GLN A 106 -16.61 -3.63 -13.54
C GLN A 106 -15.54 -2.81 -14.23
N SER A 107 -14.27 -3.03 -13.84
CA SER A 107 -13.11 -2.48 -14.52
C SER A 107 -11.99 -3.50 -14.68
N LEU A 108 -11.29 -3.43 -15.80
CA LEU A 108 -10.02 -4.10 -16.04
C LEU A 108 -8.90 -3.19 -15.53
N PHE A 109 -7.82 -3.76 -14.99
CA PHE A 109 -6.62 -2.99 -14.67
C PHE A 109 -5.35 -3.71 -15.13
N LEU A 110 -4.37 -2.90 -15.51
CA LEU A 110 -2.99 -3.30 -15.74
C LEU A 110 -2.10 -2.44 -14.85
N PHE A 111 -1.06 -3.05 -14.28
CA PHE A 111 -0.08 -2.30 -13.49
C PHE A 111 1.35 -2.77 -13.76
N PHE A 112 2.25 -1.83 -13.64
CA PHE A 112 3.68 -2.04 -13.54
C PHE A 112 4.20 -1.30 -12.32
N GLN A 113 5.03 -1.96 -11.52
CA GLN A 113 5.67 -1.36 -10.35
C GLN A 113 7.12 -1.79 -10.30
N THR A 114 8.01 -0.86 -9.99
CA THR A 114 9.41 -1.17 -9.68
C THR A 114 9.88 -0.34 -8.50
N GLY A 115 10.82 -0.87 -7.72
CA GLY A 115 11.34 -0.16 -6.56
C GLY A 115 12.35 -0.96 -5.78
N GLN A 116 12.85 -0.34 -4.72
CA GLN A 116 13.82 -0.90 -3.77
C GLN A 116 13.37 -0.63 -2.33
N SER A 117 13.83 -1.44 -1.39
CA SER A 117 13.54 -1.26 0.03
C SER A 117 14.66 -1.83 0.89
N LEU A 118 15.43 -0.96 1.51
CA LEU A 118 16.47 -1.37 2.45
C LEU A 118 15.86 -2.11 3.66
N ARG A 119 14.73 -1.64 4.17
CA ARG A 119 14.02 -2.29 5.29
C ARG A 119 13.58 -3.73 4.98
N ALA A 120 13.26 -4.02 3.72
CA ALA A 120 12.87 -5.36 3.26
C ALA A 120 14.07 -6.17 2.72
N PHE A 121 15.28 -5.62 2.74
CA PHE A 121 16.48 -6.18 2.11
C PHE A 121 16.24 -6.50 0.63
N ILE A 122 15.60 -5.61 -0.10
CA ILE A 122 15.28 -5.75 -1.51
C ILE A 122 15.99 -4.64 -2.29
N ASP A 123 16.96 -5.01 -3.11
CA ASP A 123 17.67 -4.08 -4.01
C ASP A 123 16.81 -3.68 -5.19
N GLN A 124 16.08 -4.64 -5.74
CA GLN A 124 15.10 -4.39 -6.79
C GLN A 124 13.90 -5.32 -6.64
N ARG A 125 12.72 -4.74 -6.80
CA ARG A 125 11.48 -5.49 -6.96
C ARG A 125 10.72 -4.93 -8.14
N THR A 126 10.36 -5.80 -9.07
CA THR A 126 9.56 -5.43 -10.25
C THR A 126 8.32 -6.31 -10.30
N LEU A 127 7.17 -5.67 -10.46
CA LEU A 127 5.87 -6.32 -10.58
C LEU A 127 5.20 -5.88 -11.87
N MET A 128 4.59 -6.81 -12.57
CA MET A 128 3.73 -6.53 -13.71
C MET A 128 2.52 -7.47 -13.68
N GLY A 129 1.32 -6.90 -13.78
CA GLY A 129 0.13 -7.72 -13.67
C GLY A 129 -1.10 -7.08 -14.29
N VAL A 130 -2.12 -7.92 -14.42
CA VAL A 130 -3.44 -7.58 -14.96
C VAL A 130 -4.51 -8.18 -14.06
N GLY A 131 -5.67 -7.56 -14.01
CA GLY A 131 -6.77 -8.12 -13.22
C GLY A 131 -8.08 -7.41 -13.47
N ILE A 132 -9.12 -7.96 -12.87
CA ILE A 132 -10.47 -7.43 -12.92
C ILE A 132 -10.84 -6.95 -11.52
N ARG A 133 -11.49 -5.80 -11.45
CA ARG A 133 -12.10 -5.25 -10.24
C ARG A 133 -13.61 -5.20 -10.43
N GLN A 134 -14.33 -5.69 -9.43
CA GLN A 134 -15.79 -5.71 -9.37
C GLN A 134 -16.25 -4.84 -8.20
N HIS A 135 -17.14 -3.88 -8.47
CA HIS A 135 -17.89 -3.15 -7.46
C HIS A 135 -19.05 -4.02 -6.98
N LEU A 136 -19.02 -4.44 -5.73
CA LEU A 136 -20.10 -5.23 -5.10
C LEU A 136 -21.14 -4.34 -4.41
N TYR A 137 -20.70 -3.16 -3.99
CA TYR A 137 -21.56 -2.16 -3.37
C TYR A 137 -21.00 -0.75 -3.62
N LYS A 138 -21.87 0.15 -4.05
CA LYS A 138 -21.54 1.55 -4.24
C LYS A 138 -22.75 2.41 -3.92
N LYS A 139 -22.63 3.29 -2.94
CA LYS A 139 -23.65 4.27 -2.59
C LYS A 139 -22.98 5.49 -2.00
N ASP A 140 -23.14 6.65 -2.63
CA ASP A 140 -22.49 7.90 -2.26
C ASP A 140 -20.94 7.73 -2.18
N SER A 141 -20.37 7.98 -1.01
CA SER A 141 -18.94 7.77 -0.74
C SER A 141 -18.61 6.36 -0.22
N ASN A 142 -19.63 5.52 0.00
CA ASN A 142 -19.46 4.17 0.50
C ASN A 142 -19.27 3.21 -0.67
N TYR A 143 -18.30 2.29 -0.56
CA TYR A 143 -18.12 1.24 -1.53
C TYR A 143 -17.49 0.00 -0.91
N PHE A 144 -17.73 -1.11 -1.57
CA PHE A 144 -17.06 -2.38 -1.30
C PHE A 144 -16.73 -3.03 -2.65
N ASP A 145 -15.44 -3.19 -2.92
CA ASP A 145 -14.92 -3.72 -4.17
C ASP A 145 -14.01 -4.91 -3.90
N VAL A 146 -14.02 -5.83 -4.82
CA VAL A 146 -13.06 -6.94 -4.88
C VAL A 146 -12.30 -6.89 -6.18
N ALA A 147 -11.06 -7.36 -6.18
CA ALA A 147 -10.29 -7.50 -7.39
C ALA A 147 -9.45 -8.77 -7.36
N VAL A 148 -9.25 -9.36 -8.52
CA VAL A 148 -8.42 -10.56 -8.69
C VAL A 148 -7.61 -10.44 -9.96
N GLY A 149 -6.38 -10.94 -9.92
CA GLY A 149 -5.54 -11.00 -11.11
C GLY A 149 -4.18 -11.63 -10.86
N PRO A 150 -3.59 -12.24 -11.91
CA PRO A 150 -2.22 -12.72 -11.89
C PRO A 150 -1.23 -11.57 -12.06
N PHE A 151 -0.04 -11.76 -11.53
CA PHE A 151 1.10 -10.88 -11.76
C PHE A 151 2.42 -11.65 -11.71
N TYR A 152 3.37 -11.12 -12.46
CA TYR A 152 4.77 -11.52 -12.44
C TYR A 152 5.52 -10.69 -11.43
N GLU A 153 6.43 -11.32 -10.68
CA GLU A 153 7.28 -10.69 -9.68
C GLU A 153 8.74 -11.12 -9.88
N TYR A 154 9.62 -10.13 -9.93
CA TYR A 154 11.06 -10.28 -9.81
C TYR A 154 11.51 -9.57 -8.54
N GLU A 155 12.30 -10.25 -7.72
CA GLU A 155 12.93 -9.68 -6.52
C GLU A 155 14.43 -10.02 -6.52
N ALA A 156 15.28 -9.01 -6.41
CA ALA A 156 16.71 -9.15 -6.19
C ALA A 156 17.04 -8.81 -4.73
N TYR A 157 17.76 -9.69 -4.08
CA TYR A 157 18.21 -9.56 -2.70
C TYR A 157 19.72 -9.38 -2.67
N PRO A 158 20.27 -8.36 -1.95
CA PRO A 158 21.70 -8.15 -1.81
C PRO A 158 22.34 -9.25 -0.95
N ALA A 159 23.64 -9.44 -1.12
CA ALA A 159 24.43 -10.14 -0.11
C ALA A 159 24.43 -9.37 1.21
N TYR A 160 24.29 -10.04 2.33
CA TYR A 160 24.31 -9.40 3.65
C TYR A 160 24.70 -10.39 4.75
N ASN A 161 25.23 -9.85 5.87
CA ASN A 161 25.55 -10.61 7.05
C ASN A 161 24.54 -10.34 8.16
N TYR A 162 24.04 -11.40 8.77
CA TYR A 162 23.12 -11.31 9.91
C TYR A 162 23.40 -12.42 10.91
N GLU A 163 23.65 -12.03 12.17
CA GLU A 163 23.95 -12.98 13.26
C GLU A 163 25.04 -14.01 12.87
N ASP A 164 26.17 -13.54 12.33
CA ASP A 164 27.31 -14.35 11.88
C ASP A 164 27.01 -15.34 10.73
N VAL A 165 25.85 -15.18 10.06
CA VAL A 165 25.49 -15.92 8.86
C VAL A 165 25.62 -15.01 7.64
N GLU A 166 26.43 -15.44 6.68
CA GLU A 166 26.55 -14.78 5.38
C GLU A 166 25.47 -15.29 4.44
N TYR A 167 24.67 -14.35 3.91
CA TYR A 167 23.65 -14.62 2.89
C TYR A 167 24.18 -14.12 1.55
N ALA A 168 24.27 -15.03 0.58
CA ALA A 168 24.66 -14.67 -0.78
C ALA A 168 23.57 -13.86 -1.48
N GLU A 169 23.98 -13.05 -2.45
CA GLU A 169 23.06 -12.40 -3.39
C GLU A 169 22.17 -13.44 -4.08
N SER A 170 20.90 -13.13 -4.24
CA SER A 170 19.96 -14.07 -4.87
C SER A 170 18.82 -13.36 -5.57
N ASP A 171 18.39 -13.91 -6.68
CA ASP A 171 17.26 -13.45 -7.48
C ASP A 171 16.10 -14.42 -7.40
N GLN A 172 14.89 -13.89 -7.30
CA GLN A 172 13.67 -14.66 -7.26
C GLN A 172 12.72 -14.21 -8.37
N VAL A 173 12.29 -15.15 -9.20
CA VAL A 173 11.26 -14.94 -10.20
C VAL A 173 10.03 -15.75 -9.83
N THR A 174 8.87 -15.10 -9.75
CA THR A 174 7.66 -15.73 -9.25
C THR A 174 6.43 -15.24 -9.99
N THR A 175 5.51 -16.14 -10.29
CA THR A 175 4.14 -15.77 -10.70
C THR A 175 3.21 -15.92 -9.51
N ARG A 176 2.43 -14.88 -9.23
CA ARG A 176 1.48 -14.85 -8.12
C ARG A 176 0.08 -14.53 -8.61
N VAL A 177 -0.91 -14.93 -7.84
CA VAL A 177 -2.29 -14.48 -7.96
C VAL A 177 -2.60 -13.59 -6.77
N SER A 178 -3.20 -12.43 -7.04
CA SER A 178 -3.64 -11.47 -6.02
C SER A 178 -5.16 -11.50 -5.92
N PHE A 179 -5.67 -11.53 -4.68
CA PHE A 179 -7.05 -11.22 -4.36
C PHE A 179 -7.08 -10.01 -3.43
N ASN A 180 -7.83 -8.99 -3.79
CA ASN A 180 -7.80 -7.71 -3.12
C ASN A 180 -9.21 -7.27 -2.71
N ILE A 181 -9.30 -6.60 -1.57
CA ILE A 181 -10.53 -6.01 -1.05
C ILE A 181 -10.28 -4.52 -0.82
N PHE A 182 -11.22 -3.70 -1.27
CA PHE A 182 -11.22 -2.26 -1.05
C PHE A 182 -12.58 -1.86 -0.49
N ALA A 183 -12.58 -1.19 0.64
CA ALA A 183 -13.81 -0.73 1.25
C ALA A 183 -13.65 0.70 1.76
N SER A 184 -14.71 1.48 1.67
CA SER A 184 -14.80 2.79 2.30
C SER A 184 -16.21 2.98 2.84
N MET A 185 -16.31 3.54 4.02
CA MET A 185 -17.58 3.79 4.68
C MET A 185 -17.56 5.10 5.45
N LYS A 186 -18.59 5.90 5.24
CA LYS A 186 -18.92 7.04 6.09
C LYS A 186 -19.69 6.51 7.31
N ILE A 187 -19.07 6.57 8.49
CA ILE A 187 -19.67 6.09 9.76
C ILE A 187 -20.61 7.17 10.31
N MET A 188 -20.13 8.43 10.29
CA MET A 188 -20.85 9.64 10.70
C MET A 188 -20.48 10.76 9.72
N ASP A 189 -21.12 11.93 9.82
CA ASP A 189 -20.85 13.06 8.94
C ASP A 189 -19.39 13.52 8.96
N ASN A 190 -18.75 13.36 10.08
CA ASN A 190 -17.36 13.73 10.32
C ASN A 190 -16.40 12.54 10.48
N ILE A 191 -16.89 11.28 10.43
CA ILE A 191 -16.06 10.10 10.62
C ILE A 191 -16.21 9.16 9.42
N SER A 192 -15.09 8.80 8.80
CA SER A 192 -15.04 7.81 7.73
C SER A 192 -13.93 6.80 7.95
N THR A 193 -14.10 5.62 7.38
CA THR A 193 -13.08 4.57 7.39
C THR A 193 -12.82 4.08 5.98
N ALA A 194 -11.57 3.67 5.72
CA ALA A 194 -11.18 3.04 4.46
C ALA A 194 -10.24 1.87 4.75
N THR A 195 -10.49 0.77 4.10
CA THR A 195 -9.73 -0.48 4.23
C THR A 195 -9.23 -0.92 2.87
N THR A 196 -7.96 -1.26 2.81
CA THR A 196 -7.35 -1.94 1.67
C THR A 196 -6.72 -3.24 2.16
N LEU A 197 -7.04 -4.35 1.52
CA LEU A 197 -6.44 -5.65 1.79
C LEU A 197 -5.94 -6.24 0.48
N TYR A 198 -4.66 -6.59 0.42
CA TYR A 198 -4.06 -7.38 -0.65
C TYR A 198 -3.63 -8.72 -0.08
N THR A 199 -4.06 -9.79 -0.71
CA THR A 199 -3.57 -11.14 -0.44
C THR A 199 -2.98 -11.70 -1.73
N GLN A 200 -1.80 -12.30 -1.64
CA GLN A 200 -1.02 -12.73 -2.80
C GLN A 200 -0.48 -14.13 -2.55
N TRP A 201 -0.68 -15.04 -3.48
CA TRP A 201 -0.21 -16.42 -3.41
C TRP A 201 0.68 -16.74 -4.60
N LYS A 202 1.81 -17.42 -4.34
CA LYS A 202 2.63 -18.01 -5.39
C LYS A 202 1.86 -19.13 -6.07
N TYR A 203 1.72 -19.07 -7.39
CA TYR A 203 0.91 -20.01 -8.16
C TYR A 203 1.37 -21.47 -7.99
N THR A 204 2.68 -21.70 -7.95
CA THR A 204 3.29 -23.03 -7.83
C THR A 204 3.37 -23.55 -6.40
N GLU A 205 3.19 -22.66 -5.40
CA GLU A 205 3.37 -22.99 -3.98
C GLU A 205 2.47 -22.11 -3.12
N MET A 206 1.22 -22.50 -2.90
CA MET A 206 0.23 -21.73 -2.15
C MET A 206 0.60 -21.45 -0.69
N ARG A 207 1.58 -22.18 -0.13
CA ARG A 207 2.14 -21.91 1.20
C ARG A 207 2.94 -20.60 1.21
N ASP A 208 3.55 -20.20 0.08
CA ASP A 208 4.17 -18.90 -0.10
C ASP A 208 3.07 -17.86 -0.38
N HIS A 209 2.60 -17.24 0.67
CA HIS A 209 1.58 -16.20 0.58
C HIS A 209 1.98 -14.93 1.35
N ARG A 210 1.41 -13.83 0.93
CA ARG A 210 1.65 -12.50 1.48
C ARG A 210 0.32 -11.80 1.73
N ILE A 211 0.25 -11.02 2.79
CA ILE A 211 -0.90 -10.19 3.14
C ILE A 211 -0.42 -8.77 3.40
N PHE A 212 -1.09 -7.81 2.80
CA PHE A 212 -0.94 -6.40 3.11
C PHE A 212 -2.30 -5.84 3.48
N GLY A 213 -2.40 -5.24 4.67
CA GLY A 213 -3.59 -4.56 5.15
C GLY A 213 -3.29 -3.09 5.44
N ASN A 214 -4.18 -2.21 5.06
CA ASN A 214 -4.10 -0.79 5.36
C ASN A 214 -5.48 -0.30 5.78
N GLN A 215 -5.57 0.17 7.02
CA GLN A 215 -6.80 0.67 7.62
C GLN A 215 -6.64 2.15 7.95
N TYR A 216 -7.54 2.97 7.44
CA TYR A 216 -7.68 4.37 7.82
C TYR A 216 -8.94 4.60 8.62
N ILE A 217 -8.84 5.45 9.62
CA ILE A 217 -9.97 6.12 10.27
C ILE A 217 -9.69 7.62 10.18
N ARG A 218 -10.60 8.37 9.58
CA ARG A 218 -10.50 9.81 9.37
C ARG A 218 -11.56 10.53 10.17
N PHE A 219 -11.15 11.60 10.83
CA PHE A 219 -12.01 12.50 11.59
C PHE A 219 -11.93 13.89 10.97
N LYS A 220 -12.97 14.26 10.23
CA LYS A 220 -13.07 15.57 9.60
C LYS A 220 -13.30 16.63 10.66
N ILE A 221 -12.36 17.56 10.84
CA ILE A 221 -12.46 18.68 11.78
C ILE A 221 -13.27 19.83 11.12
N ASN A 222 -12.93 20.14 9.88
CA ASN A 222 -13.64 21.13 9.06
C ASN A 222 -13.49 20.80 7.56
N LYS A 223 -13.87 21.72 6.66
CA LYS A 223 -13.79 21.48 5.21
C LYS A 223 -12.36 21.29 4.71
N ASN A 224 -11.37 21.83 5.38
CA ASN A 224 -9.97 21.85 4.98
C ASN A 224 -9.07 20.91 5.82
N VAL A 225 -9.49 20.57 7.03
CA VAL A 225 -8.65 19.82 7.99
C VAL A 225 -9.32 18.52 8.40
N THR A 226 -8.58 17.44 8.27
CA THR A 226 -8.96 16.09 8.69
C THR A 226 -7.82 15.49 9.49
N THR A 227 -8.08 14.97 10.68
CA THR A 227 -7.11 14.12 11.38
C THR A 227 -7.35 12.66 11.04
N PHE A 228 -6.31 11.83 11.11
CA PHE A 228 -6.42 10.41 10.80
C PHE A 228 -5.61 9.54 11.75
N ILE A 229 -6.08 8.31 11.88
CA ILE A 229 -5.33 7.17 12.38
C ILE A 229 -5.19 6.18 11.22
N ARG A 230 -3.97 5.67 11.01
CA ARG A 230 -3.66 4.68 9.99
C ARG A 230 -2.92 3.52 10.61
N TYR A 231 -3.37 2.31 10.34
CA TYR A 231 -2.73 1.07 10.73
C TYR A 231 -2.39 0.26 9.48
N VAL A 232 -1.12 -0.06 9.30
CA VAL A 232 -0.61 -0.85 8.18
C VAL A 232 -0.05 -2.15 8.72
N VAL A 233 -0.40 -3.23 8.06
CA VAL A 233 0.01 -4.60 8.39
C VAL A 233 0.61 -5.22 7.14
N ARG A 234 1.75 -5.92 7.29
CA ARG A 234 2.40 -6.64 6.20
C ARG A 234 2.79 -8.02 6.68
N TYR A 235 2.41 -9.08 5.97
CA TYR A 235 2.71 -10.49 6.28
C TYR A 235 3.35 -11.23 5.11
N ARG A 236 4.39 -12.01 5.37
CA ARG A 236 5.07 -12.87 4.42
C ARG A 236 5.29 -14.26 5.06
N SER A 237 4.63 -15.30 4.53
CA SER A 237 4.70 -16.67 5.12
C SER A 237 6.08 -17.30 4.98
N ILE A 238 6.78 -17.02 3.88
CA ILE A 238 8.13 -17.49 3.59
C ILE A 238 9.04 -16.26 3.42
N ASN A 239 10.11 -16.22 4.18
CA ASN A 239 11.20 -15.25 4.01
C ASN A 239 12.37 -15.92 3.34
N TYR A 240 12.84 -15.35 2.25
CA TYR A 240 14.07 -15.79 1.57
C TYR A 240 15.32 -15.30 2.31
N ILE A 241 15.17 -14.36 3.20
CA ILE A 241 16.18 -13.82 4.09
C ILE A 241 15.67 -13.91 5.54
N LYS A 242 16.58 -13.95 6.51
CA LYS A 242 16.23 -13.97 7.95
C LYS A 242 15.74 -12.59 8.40
N SER A 243 14.61 -12.15 7.87
CA SER A 243 13.89 -10.96 8.31
C SER A 243 12.67 -11.35 9.15
N LEU A 244 12.15 -10.40 9.93
CA LEU A 244 10.91 -10.64 10.66
C LEU A 244 9.80 -11.00 9.67
N LYS A 245 9.00 -12.00 10.01
CA LYS A 245 7.79 -12.32 9.22
C LYS A 245 6.73 -11.23 9.33
N ASN A 246 6.87 -10.29 10.27
CA ASN A 246 5.84 -9.40 10.76
C ASN A 246 6.30 -7.94 10.82
N ASP A 247 5.61 -7.05 10.11
CA ASP A 247 5.87 -5.62 10.11
C ASP A 247 4.57 -4.81 10.21
N THR A 248 4.52 -3.88 11.17
CA THR A 248 3.36 -3.03 11.41
C THR A 248 3.79 -1.58 11.51
N ASP A 249 2.98 -0.68 10.93
CA ASP A 249 3.12 0.75 11.13
C ASP A 249 1.81 1.29 11.73
N PHE A 250 1.92 2.03 12.81
CA PHE A 250 0.83 2.80 13.38
C PHE A 250 1.16 4.28 13.22
N MET A 251 0.31 4.99 12.53
CA MET A 251 0.53 6.40 12.19
C MET A 251 -0.71 7.22 12.55
N TYR A 252 -0.50 8.44 12.94
CA TYR A 252 -1.54 9.46 13.11
C TYR A 252 -1.05 10.80 12.59
N GLY A 253 -1.97 11.63 12.15
CA GLY A 253 -1.58 12.91 11.55
C GLY A 253 -2.75 13.78 11.12
N LEU A 254 -2.42 14.81 10.37
CA LEU A 254 -3.35 15.75 9.79
C LEU A 254 -3.27 15.69 8.25
N GLU A 255 -4.41 15.68 7.61
CA GLU A 255 -4.57 15.94 6.17
C GLU A 255 -5.13 17.36 6.02
N ILE A 256 -4.47 18.20 5.21
CA ILE A 256 -4.90 19.54 4.90
C ILE A 256 -5.27 19.59 3.42
N ASN A 257 -6.51 19.96 3.12
CA ASN A 257 -7.01 20.14 1.75
C ASN A 257 -7.16 21.67 1.50
N ILE A 258 -6.45 22.16 0.53
CA ILE A 258 -6.44 23.58 0.13
C ILE A 258 -7.20 23.73 -1.17
#